data_29fb5fcbf6e40b48862ff9d4fddb5b26
#
_entry.id   29fb5fcbf6e40b48862ff9d4fddb5b26
#
_cell.length_a   1.000
_cell.length_b   1.000
_cell.length_c   1.000
_cell.angle_alpha   90.00
_cell.angle_beta   90.00
_cell.angle_gamma   90.00
#
_symmetry.space_group_name_H-M   'P 1'
#
loop_
_entity.id
_entity.type
_entity.pdbx_description
1 polymer ?
#
loop_
_entity_poly.entity_id
_entity_poly.type
_entity_poly.pdbx_seq_one_letter_code
_entity_poly.pdbx_strand_id
1 'polypeptide(L)'
;MAEPATDHRQATAQRNVEAILDACEALAARGAALTIAALAAESGVSRVTVYAHFDSVPSVLQAAAHRAVERVMAVAAGMDLEPGSGLDALERLVGGVWPLLGEMDGLSRATGDLLAPEARRAAHGEVFDLIDGLIARGRADGSIRDDAPAAWQASVIYALIHTAVDDINHGRIAAADGEAALVSTLRAALRA
;
A
#
# COMPACT_ATOMS: atom_id res chain seq x y z
N MET A 1 35.67 9.10 22.46
CA MET A 1 35.15 7.74 22.40
C MET A 1 33.92 7.63 23.30
N ALA A 2 32.72 8.01 22.77
CA ALA A 2 31.44 7.93 23.50
C ALA A 2 30.30 7.62 22.48
N GLU A 3 30.29 6.41 21.88
CA GLU A 3 29.34 6.02 20.87
C GLU A 3 28.49 4.75 21.10
N PRO A 4 28.73 3.84 22.05
CA PRO A 4 27.93 2.61 22.12
C PRO A 4 26.53 2.78 22.76
N ALA A 5 26.31 3.80 23.61
CA ALA A 5 25.05 3.96 24.34
C ALA A 5 23.95 4.63 23.48
N THR A 6 24.32 5.49 22.54
CA THR A 6 23.38 6.18 21.62
C THR A 6 22.87 5.20 20.56
N ASP A 7 23.74 4.37 20.02
CA ASP A 7 23.42 3.34 19.02
C ASP A 7 22.44 2.29 19.60
N HIS A 8 22.67 1.84 20.83
CA HIS A 8 21.79 0.88 21.49
C HIS A 8 20.38 1.44 21.76
N ARG A 9 20.27 2.73 22.11
CA ARG A 9 18.96 3.39 22.32
C ARG A 9 18.21 3.54 20.99
N GLN A 10 18.89 3.94 19.93
CA GLN A 10 18.31 4.02 18.60
C GLN A 10 17.84 2.66 18.11
N ALA A 11 18.66 1.63 18.23
CA ALA A 11 18.29 0.27 17.85
C ALA A 11 17.08 -0.25 18.64
N THR A 12 16.96 0.11 19.92
CA THR A 12 15.80 -0.26 20.74
C THR A 12 14.55 0.51 20.32
N ALA A 13 14.67 1.82 20.06
CA ALA A 13 13.58 2.63 19.56
C ALA A 13 13.04 2.10 18.22
N GLN A 14 13.95 1.76 17.29
CA GLN A 14 13.56 1.18 15.99
C GLN A 14 12.83 -0.16 16.17
N ARG A 15 13.34 -1.07 17.02
CA ARG A 15 12.63 -2.34 17.30
C ARG A 15 11.24 -2.13 17.87
N ASN A 16 11.05 -1.12 18.73
CA ASN A 16 9.74 -0.81 19.28
C ASN A 16 8.78 -0.30 18.19
N VAL A 17 9.27 0.57 17.30
CA VAL A 17 8.49 1.06 16.15
C VAL A 17 8.07 -0.12 15.28
N GLU A 18 8.99 -0.98 14.86
CA GLU A 18 8.66 -2.17 14.04
C GLU A 18 7.62 -3.06 14.73
N ALA A 19 7.80 -3.37 16.02
CA ALA A 19 6.83 -4.18 16.77
C ALA A 19 5.44 -3.55 16.82
N ILE A 20 5.34 -2.21 16.95
CA ILE A 20 4.06 -1.50 16.94
C ILE A 20 3.42 -1.55 15.55
N LEU A 21 4.20 -1.40 14.48
CA LEU A 21 3.70 -1.49 13.10
C LEU A 21 3.26 -2.91 12.76
N ASP A 22 4.02 -3.94 13.17
CA ASP A 22 3.63 -5.34 13.02
C ASP A 22 2.30 -5.64 13.75
N ALA A 23 2.15 -5.13 14.97
CA ALA A 23 0.92 -5.24 15.74
C ALA A 23 -0.26 -4.55 15.04
N CYS A 24 -0.03 -3.39 14.43
CA CYS A 24 -1.04 -2.66 13.66
C CYS A 24 -1.53 -3.50 12.46
N GLU A 25 -0.61 -4.05 11.67
CA GLU A 25 -0.92 -4.90 10.53
C GLU A 25 -1.66 -6.17 10.96
N ALA A 26 -1.21 -6.84 12.03
CA ALA A 26 -1.83 -8.04 12.56
C ALA A 26 -3.26 -7.79 13.08
N LEU A 27 -3.49 -6.69 13.79
CA LEU A 27 -4.82 -6.30 14.25
C LEU A 27 -5.75 -5.94 13.08
N ALA A 28 -5.24 -5.18 12.11
CA ALA A 28 -5.98 -4.79 10.92
C ALA A 28 -6.38 -6.02 10.07
N ALA A 29 -5.47 -6.98 9.87
CA ALA A 29 -5.73 -8.21 9.14
C ALA A 29 -6.87 -9.04 9.75
N ARG A 30 -7.01 -9.01 11.08
CA ARG A 30 -8.10 -9.70 11.80
C ARG A 30 -9.40 -8.87 11.90
N GLY A 31 -9.42 -7.65 11.38
CA GLY A 31 -10.54 -6.72 11.57
C GLY A 31 -10.75 -6.30 13.03
N ALA A 32 -9.71 -6.38 13.86
CA ALA A 32 -9.78 -6.02 15.27
C ALA A 32 -9.75 -4.50 15.46
N ALA A 33 -10.36 -4.02 16.54
CA ALA A 33 -10.37 -2.59 16.85
C ALA A 33 -8.95 -2.07 17.10
N LEU A 34 -8.53 -1.08 16.33
CA LEU A 34 -7.24 -0.42 16.49
C LEU A 34 -7.34 0.63 17.60
N THR A 35 -6.73 0.33 18.74
CA THR A 35 -6.60 1.23 19.88
C THR A 35 -5.18 1.19 20.43
N ILE A 36 -4.74 2.24 21.12
CA ILE A 36 -3.41 2.25 21.77
C ILE A 36 -3.24 1.08 22.74
N ALA A 37 -4.35 0.67 23.40
CA ALA A 37 -4.33 -0.47 24.30
C ALA A 37 -4.11 -1.80 23.58
N ALA A 38 -4.80 -1.99 22.44
CA ALA A 38 -4.65 -3.19 21.61
C ALA A 38 -3.27 -3.26 20.97
N LEU A 39 -2.77 -2.13 20.43
CA LEU A 39 -1.42 -2.02 19.87
C LEU A 39 -0.34 -2.36 20.91
N ALA A 40 -0.44 -1.82 22.12
CA ALA A 40 0.50 -2.11 23.21
C ALA A 40 0.48 -3.59 23.61
N ALA A 41 -0.72 -4.18 23.72
CA ALA A 41 -0.88 -5.59 24.09
C ALA A 41 -0.32 -6.53 23.03
N GLU A 42 -0.61 -6.25 21.74
CA GLU A 42 -0.16 -7.08 20.61
C GLU A 42 1.34 -6.96 20.37
N SER A 43 1.90 -5.75 20.45
CA SER A 43 3.34 -5.50 20.24
C SER A 43 4.24 -5.88 21.41
N GLY A 44 3.66 -6.16 22.59
CA GLY A 44 4.43 -6.44 23.80
C GLY A 44 5.11 -5.23 24.43
N VAL A 45 4.85 -4.01 23.96
CA VAL A 45 5.39 -2.78 24.54
C VAL A 45 4.37 -2.09 25.47
N SER A 46 4.84 -1.17 26.32
CA SER A 46 3.93 -0.40 27.17
C SER A 46 3.16 0.65 26.36
N ARG A 47 1.96 1.08 26.85
CA ARG A 47 1.23 2.23 26.26
C ARG A 47 2.07 3.50 26.25
N VAL A 48 2.89 3.71 27.28
CA VAL A 48 3.83 4.83 27.34
C VAL A 48 4.84 4.76 26.21
N THR A 49 5.32 3.56 25.89
CA THR A 49 6.24 3.33 24.77
C THR A 49 5.54 3.61 23.44
N VAL A 50 4.28 3.19 23.26
CA VAL A 50 3.51 3.54 22.04
C VAL A 50 3.40 5.06 21.89
N TYR A 51 2.99 5.77 22.97
CA TYR A 51 2.89 7.24 22.94
C TYR A 51 4.22 7.98 22.77
N ALA A 52 5.36 7.33 23.13
CA ALA A 52 6.69 7.90 22.87
C ALA A 52 7.06 7.93 21.38
N HIS A 53 6.40 7.12 20.55
CA HIS A 53 6.66 7.02 19.10
C HIS A 53 5.51 7.54 18.23
N PHE A 54 4.27 7.45 18.70
CA PHE A 54 3.06 7.78 17.93
C PHE A 54 2.05 8.52 18.79
N ASP A 55 1.61 9.67 18.33
CA ASP A 55 0.66 10.52 19.08
C ASP A 55 -0.77 9.95 19.10
N SER A 56 -1.11 9.08 18.12
CA SER A 56 -2.47 8.60 17.93
C SER A 56 -2.50 7.31 17.09
N VAL A 57 -3.65 6.63 17.07
CA VAL A 57 -3.88 5.49 16.15
C VAL A 57 -3.74 5.89 14.68
N PRO A 58 -4.30 7.03 14.22
CA PRO A 58 -4.05 7.49 12.85
C PRO A 58 -2.57 7.65 12.50
N SER A 59 -1.70 8.12 13.42
CA SER A 59 -0.27 8.23 13.13
C SER A 59 0.42 6.86 13.01
N VAL A 60 -0.02 5.85 13.77
CA VAL A 60 0.44 4.46 13.58
C VAL A 60 0.02 3.92 12.22
N LEU A 61 -1.25 4.15 11.85
CA LEU A 61 -1.78 3.72 10.55
C LEU A 61 -1.06 4.36 9.37
N GLN A 62 -0.75 5.67 9.47
CA GLN A 62 0.03 6.35 8.43
C GLN A 62 1.43 5.73 8.28
N ALA A 63 2.10 5.43 9.38
CA ALA A 63 3.42 4.81 9.35
C ALA A 63 3.36 3.36 8.81
N ALA A 64 2.34 2.58 9.18
CA ALA A 64 2.12 1.24 8.67
C ALA A 64 1.80 1.28 7.15
N ALA A 65 0.97 2.22 6.70
CA ALA A 65 0.67 2.41 5.29
C ALA A 65 1.92 2.81 4.49
N HIS A 66 2.77 3.69 5.03
CA HIS A 66 4.03 4.06 4.39
C HIS A 66 4.96 2.85 4.25
N ARG A 67 5.13 2.05 5.32
CA ARG A 67 5.92 0.80 5.27
C ARG A 67 5.35 -0.19 4.23
N ALA A 68 4.04 -0.27 4.09
CA ALA A 68 3.39 -1.09 3.07
C ALA A 68 3.73 -0.59 1.65
N VAL A 69 3.71 0.73 1.44
CA VAL A 69 4.12 1.35 0.17
C VAL A 69 5.59 1.08 -0.13
N GLU A 70 6.49 1.19 0.85
CA GLU A 70 7.91 0.85 0.67
C GLU A 70 8.10 -0.60 0.19
N ARG A 71 7.32 -1.56 0.72
CA ARG A 71 7.33 -2.95 0.25
C ARG A 71 6.86 -3.08 -1.21
N VAL A 72 5.80 -2.38 -1.59
CA VAL A 72 5.32 -2.33 -2.99
C VAL A 72 6.39 -1.75 -3.91
N MET A 73 6.99 -0.63 -3.51
CA MET A 73 8.04 0.04 -4.30
C MET A 73 9.31 -0.81 -4.41
N ALA A 74 9.67 -1.56 -3.37
CA ALA A 74 10.80 -2.49 -3.43
C ALA A 74 10.56 -3.64 -4.44
N VAL A 75 9.34 -4.17 -4.51
CA VAL A 75 8.95 -5.16 -5.53
C VAL A 75 9.00 -4.53 -6.91
N ALA A 76 8.41 -3.35 -7.09
CA ALA A 76 8.38 -2.64 -8.37
C ALA A 76 9.78 -2.30 -8.89
N ALA A 77 10.70 -1.90 -8.00
CA ALA A 77 12.10 -1.60 -8.35
C ALA A 77 12.88 -2.83 -8.85
N GLY A 78 12.46 -4.04 -8.46
CA GLY A 78 13.03 -5.30 -8.96
C GLY A 78 12.44 -5.76 -10.29
N MET A 79 11.44 -5.06 -10.84
CA MET A 79 10.76 -5.44 -12.07
C MET A 79 11.35 -4.74 -13.28
N ASP A 80 11.40 -5.45 -14.43
CA ASP A 80 11.69 -4.83 -15.72
C ASP A 80 10.41 -4.26 -16.33
N LEU A 81 10.18 -2.96 -16.12
CA LEU A 81 9.03 -2.24 -16.65
C LEU A 81 9.31 -1.55 -18.01
N GLU A 82 10.55 -1.63 -18.53
CA GLU A 82 10.91 -0.98 -19.79
C GLU A 82 10.34 -1.66 -21.06
N PRO A 83 10.32 -3.00 -21.20
CA PRO A 83 9.85 -3.64 -22.44
C PRO A 83 8.36 -3.38 -22.73
N GLY A 84 8.02 -3.24 -24.00
CA GLY A 84 6.64 -3.10 -24.47
C GLY A 84 6.07 -1.69 -24.28
N SER A 85 4.75 -1.58 -24.34
CA SER A 85 4.02 -0.33 -24.19
C SER A 85 3.89 0.10 -22.71
N GLY A 86 3.46 1.34 -22.49
CA GLY A 86 3.13 1.83 -21.15
C GLY A 86 2.00 1.02 -20.50
N LEU A 87 1.02 0.58 -21.29
CA LEU A 87 -0.06 -0.29 -20.79
C LEU A 87 0.48 -1.67 -20.39
N ASP A 88 1.36 -2.29 -21.20
CA ASP A 88 1.97 -3.58 -20.84
C ASP A 88 2.82 -3.47 -19.56
N ALA A 89 3.52 -2.35 -19.37
CA ALA A 89 4.30 -2.09 -18.16
C ALA A 89 3.40 -1.95 -16.92
N LEU A 90 2.26 -1.24 -17.05
CA LEU A 90 1.27 -1.12 -15.98
C LEU A 90 0.68 -2.49 -15.59
N GLU A 91 0.36 -3.34 -16.57
CA GLU A 91 -0.14 -4.69 -16.32
C GLU A 91 0.90 -5.57 -15.63
N ARG A 92 2.16 -5.49 -16.04
CA ARG A 92 3.26 -6.20 -15.35
C ARG A 92 3.41 -5.72 -13.91
N LEU A 93 3.37 -4.40 -13.68
CA LEU A 93 3.43 -3.83 -12.34
C LEU A 93 2.31 -4.41 -11.46
N VAL A 94 1.06 -4.34 -11.94
CA VAL A 94 -0.11 -4.84 -11.18
C VAL A 94 0.03 -6.33 -10.88
N GLY A 95 0.38 -7.17 -11.87
CA GLY A 95 0.58 -8.60 -11.67
C GLY A 95 1.72 -8.91 -10.69
N GLY A 96 2.84 -8.18 -10.79
CA GLY A 96 4.00 -8.41 -9.92
C GLY A 96 3.79 -8.01 -8.47
N VAL A 97 2.97 -6.97 -8.18
CA VAL A 97 2.65 -6.56 -6.82
C VAL A 97 1.39 -7.26 -6.26
N TRP A 98 0.65 -7.97 -7.10
CA TRP A 98 -0.62 -8.59 -6.74
C TRP A 98 -0.59 -9.48 -5.48
N PRO A 99 0.39 -10.41 -5.32
CA PRO A 99 0.46 -11.24 -4.13
C PRO A 99 0.56 -10.42 -2.83
N LEU A 100 1.34 -9.34 -2.88
CA LEU A 100 1.56 -8.46 -1.74
C LEU A 100 0.31 -7.67 -1.35
N LEU A 101 -0.49 -7.24 -2.34
CA LEU A 101 -1.72 -6.47 -2.11
C LEU A 101 -2.75 -7.27 -1.32
N GLY A 102 -2.86 -8.58 -1.57
CA GLY A 102 -3.74 -9.47 -0.81
C GLY A 102 -3.38 -9.55 0.68
N GLU A 103 -2.08 -9.52 1.00
CA GLU A 103 -1.59 -9.53 2.39
C GLU A 103 -1.91 -8.22 3.13
N MET A 104 -2.03 -7.11 2.41
CA MET A 104 -2.21 -5.75 2.95
C MET A 104 -3.68 -5.32 3.07
N ASP A 105 -4.65 -6.15 2.68
CA ASP A 105 -6.06 -5.76 2.61
C ASP A 105 -6.62 -5.22 3.93
N GLY A 106 -6.35 -5.89 5.06
CA GLY A 106 -6.79 -5.43 6.37
C GLY A 106 -6.29 -4.03 6.71
N LEU A 107 -5.03 -3.73 6.37
CA LEU A 107 -4.44 -2.41 6.55
C LEU A 107 -5.11 -1.38 5.61
N SER A 108 -5.36 -1.76 4.37
CA SER A 108 -6.03 -0.91 3.38
C SER A 108 -7.44 -0.50 3.85
N ARG A 109 -8.23 -1.45 4.38
CA ARG A 109 -9.54 -1.14 4.98
C ARG A 109 -9.41 -0.20 6.17
N ALA A 110 -8.53 -0.52 7.12
CA ALA A 110 -8.33 0.30 8.32
C ALA A 110 -7.89 1.74 7.96
N THR A 111 -7.05 1.91 6.96
CA THR A 111 -6.66 3.25 6.46
C THR A 111 -7.82 3.95 5.76
N GLY A 112 -8.65 3.22 5.01
CA GLY A 112 -9.87 3.75 4.39
C GLY A 112 -10.87 4.30 5.40
N ASP A 113 -11.05 3.60 6.51
CA ASP A 113 -12.02 3.92 7.55
C ASP A 113 -11.53 5.03 8.52
N LEU A 114 -10.23 5.08 8.81
CA LEU A 114 -9.68 5.88 9.90
C LEU A 114 -8.80 7.07 9.46
N LEU A 115 -8.36 7.10 8.20
CA LEU A 115 -7.57 8.21 7.66
C LEU A 115 -8.41 9.13 6.77
N ALA A 116 -8.19 10.44 6.90
CA ALA A 116 -8.72 11.40 5.95
C ALA A 116 -8.21 11.13 4.53
N PRO A 117 -8.99 11.43 3.47
CA PRO A 117 -8.60 11.15 2.08
C PRO A 117 -7.23 11.72 1.69
N GLU A 118 -6.91 12.91 2.18
CA GLU A 118 -5.64 13.59 1.94
C GLU A 118 -4.45 12.85 2.57
N ALA A 119 -4.61 12.39 3.82
CA ALA A 119 -3.60 11.63 4.54
C ALA A 119 -3.35 10.26 3.88
N ARG A 120 -4.42 9.60 3.42
CA ARG A 120 -4.34 8.34 2.67
C ARG A 120 -3.63 8.54 1.33
N ARG A 121 -3.98 9.60 0.58
CA ARG A 121 -3.31 9.92 -0.69
C ARG A 121 -1.83 10.24 -0.47
N ALA A 122 -1.51 11.00 0.57
CA ALA A 122 -0.11 11.31 0.91
C ALA A 122 0.70 10.05 1.24
N ALA A 123 0.12 9.10 1.97
CA ALA A 123 0.77 7.83 2.29
C ALA A 123 1.08 6.97 1.05
N HIS A 124 0.37 7.15 -0.06
CA HIS A 124 0.54 6.40 -1.32
C HIS A 124 1.22 7.23 -2.42
N GLY A 125 1.83 8.37 -2.10
CA GLY A 125 2.39 9.31 -3.08
C GLY A 125 3.31 8.64 -4.10
N GLU A 126 4.29 7.85 -3.65
CA GLU A 126 5.26 7.18 -4.51
C GLU A 126 4.61 6.18 -5.49
N VAL A 127 3.56 5.48 -5.07
CA VAL A 127 2.80 4.57 -5.95
C VAL A 127 2.05 5.37 -7.01
N PHE A 128 1.44 6.53 -6.63
CA PHE A 128 0.79 7.40 -7.60
C PHE A 128 1.79 7.97 -8.60
N ASP A 129 2.97 8.40 -8.16
CA ASP A 129 4.02 8.93 -9.05
C ASP A 129 4.49 7.86 -10.06
N LEU A 130 4.65 6.61 -9.61
CA LEU A 130 4.99 5.49 -10.50
C LEU A 130 3.87 5.23 -11.53
N ILE A 131 2.62 5.17 -11.09
CA ILE A 131 1.46 4.98 -11.98
C ILE A 131 1.34 6.12 -12.98
N ASP A 132 1.49 7.37 -12.54
CA ASP A 132 1.43 8.56 -13.39
C ASP A 132 2.52 8.51 -14.47
N GLY A 133 3.74 8.05 -14.14
CA GLY A 133 4.82 7.84 -15.11
C GLY A 133 4.47 6.79 -16.17
N LEU A 134 3.86 5.68 -15.78
CA LEU A 134 3.41 4.65 -16.73
C LEU A 134 2.23 5.11 -17.60
N ILE A 135 1.30 5.88 -17.04
CA ILE A 135 0.22 6.50 -17.80
C ILE A 135 0.79 7.48 -18.83
N ALA A 136 1.73 8.34 -18.42
CA ALA A 136 2.36 9.31 -19.34
C ALA A 136 3.06 8.59 -20.50
N ARG A 137 3.79 7.50 -20.22
CA ARG A 137 4.41 6.66 -21.25
C ARG A 137 3.37 6.03 -22.17
N GLY A 138 2.30 5.44 -21.62
CA GLY A 138 1.26 4.78 -22.43
C GLY A 138 0.46 5.74 -23.30
N ARG A 139 0.31 7.01 -22.89
CA ARG A 139 -0.25 8.06 -23.72
C ARG A 139 0.70 8.47 -24.84
N ALA A 140 1.98 8.57 -24.54
CA ALA A 140 3.00 8.94 -25.54
C ALA A 140 3.17 7.86 -26.63
N ASP A 141 3.04 6.57 -26.27
CA ASP A 141 3.12 5.45 -27.21
C ASP A 141 1.75 5.04 -27.82
N GLY A 142 0.64 5.68 -27.42
CA GLY A 142 -0.68 5.43 -27.92
C GLY A 142 -1.36 4.16 -27.38
N SER A 143 -0.81 3.53 -26.35
CA SER A 143 -1.39 2.33 -25.73
C SER A 143 -2.46 2.67 -24.67
N ILE A 144 -2.38 3.86 -24.07
CA ILE A 144 -3.35 4.35 -23.08
C ILE A 144 -4.12 5.55 -23.67
N ARG A 145 -5.45 5.55 -23.55
CA ARG A 145 -6.34 6.62 -24.01
C ARG A 145 -6.03 7.95 -23.29
N ASP A 146 -6.23 9.08 -23.97
CA ASP A 146 -5.94 10.41 -23.44
C ASP A 146 -7.18 11.33 -23.33
N ASP A 147 -8.37 10.76 -23.52
CA ASP A 147 -9.67 11.46 -23.47
C ASP A 147 -10.18 11.75 -22.04
N ALA A 148 -9.44 11.33 -21.01
CA ALA A 148 -9.71 11.62 -19.60
C ALA A 148 -8.46 12.17 -18.92
N PRO A 149 -8.55 12.98 -17.83
CA PRO A 149 -7.38 13.44 -17.09
C PRO A 149 -6.51 12.28 -16.56
N ALA A 150 -5.17 12.38 -16.63
CA ALA A 150 -4.26 11.33 -16.14
C ALA A 150 -4.47 11.02 -14.65
N ALA A 151 -4.67 12.05 -13.82
CA ALA A 151 -4.95 11.89 -12.40
C ALA A 151 -6.26 11.12 -12.13
N TRP A 152 -7.25 11.22 -13.02
CA TRP A 152 -8.45 10.39 -12.96
C TRP A 152 -8.14 8.93 -13.26
N GLN A 153 -7.35 8.67 -14.32
CA GLN A 153 -6.93 7.31 -14.66
C GLN A 153 -6.15 6.66 -13.53
N ALA A 154 -5.21 7.37 -12.89
CA ALA A 154 -4.49 6.88 -11.72
C ALA A 154 -5.43 6.55 -10.56
N SER A 155 -6.43 7.40 -10.31
CA SER A 155 -7.45 7.15 -9.28
C SER A 155 -8.32 5.92 -9.60
N VAL A 156 -8.67 5.70 -10.87
CA VAL A 156 -9.41 4.52 -11.33
C VAL A 156 -8.58 3.25 -11.14
N ILE A 157 -7.30 3.26 -11.52
CA ILE A 157 -6.39 2.13 -11.32
C ILE A 157 -6.33 1.77 -9.83
N TYR A 158 -6.09 2.76 -8.97
CA TYR A 158 -6.05 2.57 -7.53
C TYR A 158 -7.35 1.97 -6.98
N ALA A 159 -8.49 2.51 -7.38
CA ALA A 159 -9.81 2.03 -6.94
C ALA A 159 -10.07 0.59 -7.39
N LEU A 160 -9.75 0.24 -8.65
CA LEU A 160 -9.93 -1.11 -9.17
C LEU A 160 -9.06 -2.14 -8.44
N ILE A 161 -7.81 -1.81 -8.13
CA ILE A 161 -6.92 -2.67 -7.35
C ILE A 161 -7.54 -2.98 -5.99
N HIS A 162 -7.94 -1.95 -5.24
CA HIS A 162 -8.51 -2.13 -3.91
C HIS A 162 -9.85 -2.85 -3.94
N THR A 163 -10.70 -2.57 -4.93
CA THR A 163 -11.98 -3.28 -5.11
C THR A 163 -11.75 -4.77 -5.40
N ALA A 164 -10.80 -5.12 -6.27
CA ALA A 164 -10.51 -6.51 -6.59
C ALA A 164 -10.00 -7.28 -5.36
N VAL A 165 -9.11 -6.69 -4.56
CA VAL A 165 -8.62 -7.30 -3.31
C VAL A 165 -9.76 -7.49 -2.30
N ASP A 166 -10.62 -6.47 -2.13
CA ASP A 166 -11.79 -6.54 -1.24
C ASP A 166 -12.78 -7.63 -1.68
N ASP A 167 -13.05 -7.74 -2.99
CA ASP A 167 -13.95 -8.74 -3.56
C ASP A 167 -13.46 -10.17 -3.35
N ILE A 168 -12.15 -10.41 -3.42
CA ILE A 168 -11.55 -11.71 -3.11
C ILE A 168 -11.73 -12.04 -1.63
N ASN A 169 -11.41 -11.10 -0.74
CA ASN A 169 -11.45 -11.35 0.70
C ASN A 169 -12.88 -11.58 1.22
N HIS A 170 -13.88 -11.02 0.52
CA HIS A 170 -15.29 -11.31 0.78
C HIS A 170 -15.84 -12.50 -0.01
N GLY A 171 -15.01 -13.22 -0.75
CA GLY A 171 -15.41 -14.41 -1.51
C GLY A 171 -16.33 -14.10 -2.72
N ARG A 172 -16.39 -12.85 -3.19
CA ARG A 172 -17.14 -12.47 -4.40
C ARG A 172 -16.42 -12.89 -5.68
N ILE A 173 -15.08 -12.93 -5.64
CA ILE A 173 -14.22 -13.45 -6.72
C ILE A 173 -13.31 -14.51 -6.11
N ALA A 174 -13.06 -15.61 -6.82
CA ALA A 174 -12.08 -16.58 -6.38
C ALA A 174 -10.64 -15.99 -6.47
N ALA A 175 -9.81 -16.25 -5.47
CA ALA A 175 -8.46 -15.70 -5.43
C ALA A 175 -7.62 -16.04 -6.68
N ALA A 176 -7.84 -17.22 -7.26
CA ALA A 176 -7.18 -17.64 -8.50
C ALA A 176 -7.57 -16.82 -9.73
N ASP A 177 -8.73 -16.17 -9.72
CA ASP A 177 -9.27 -15.42 -10.86
C ASP A 177 -9.05 -13.90 -10.72
N GLY A 178 -8.71 -13.43 -9.51
CA GLY A 178 -8.70 -12.00 -9.17
C GLY A 178 -7.70 -11.17 -9.98
N GLU A 179 -6.46 -11.64 -10.13
CA GLU A 179 -5.44 -10.96 -10.93
C GLU A 179 -5.88 -10.83 -12.40
N ALA A 180 -6.33 -11.93 -12.99
CA ALA A 180 -6.75 -11.94 -14.40
C ALA A 180 -7.96 -11.03 -14.64
N ALA A 181 -8.93 -11.02 -13.72
CA ALA A 181 -10.10 -10.13 -13.78
C ALA A 181 -9.68 -8.66 -13.68
N LEU A 182 -8.80 -8.32 -12.73
CA LEU A 182 -8.29 -6.96 -12.55
C LEU A 182 -7.52 -6.48 -13.79
N VAL A 183 -6.55 -7.26 -14.28
CA VAL A 183 -5.73 -6.90 -15.44
C VAL A 183 -6.60 -6.73 -16.69
N SER A 184 -7.55 -7.64 -16.91
CA SER A 184 -8.50 -7.53 -18.03
C SER A 184 -9.36 -6.26 -17.95
N THR A 185 -9.85 -5.93 -16.75
CA THR A 185 -10.66 -4.73 -16.51
C THR A 185 -9.84 -3.44 -16.70
N LEU A 186 -8.61 -3.40 -16.18
CA LEU A 186 -7.70 -2.28 -16.37
C LEU A 186 -7.39 -2.06 -17.86
N ARG A 187 -7.08 -3.13 -18.58
CA ARG A 187 -6.85 -3.07 -20.04
C ARG A 187 -8.06 -2.49 -20.76
N ALA A 188 -9.26 -2.97 -20.46
CA ALA A 188 -10.47 -2.48 -21.08
C ALA A 188 -10.78 -1.00 -20.76
N ALA A 189 -10.46 -0.55 -19.55
CA ALA A 189 -10.70 0.83 -19.11
C ALA A 189 -9.69 1.84 -19.68
N LEU A 190 -8.44 1.41 -19.92
CA LEU A 190 -7.33 2.30 -20.23
C LEU A 190 -6.89 2.28 -21.70
N ARG A 191 -7.15 1.21 -22.43
CA ARG A 191 -6.69 1.05 -23.82
C ARG A 191 -7.25 2.16 -24.73
N ALA A 192 -6.38 2.71 -25.59
CA ALA A 192 -6.73 3.64 -26.64
C ALA A 192 -7.56 2.99 -27.77
#